data_e90db4bb23fa6ded8de2df80f23c8c80
#
_entry.id   e90db4bb23fa6ded8de2df80f23c8c80
#
_cell.length_a   1.000
_cell.length_b   1.000
_cell.length_c   1.000
_cell.angle_alpha   90.00
_cell.angle_beta   90.00
_cell.angle_gamma   90.00
#
_symmetry.space_group_name_H-M   'P 1'
#
loop_
_entity.id
_entity.type
_entity.pdbx_description
1 polymer ?
#
loop_
_entity_poly.entity_id
_entity_poly.type
_entity_poly.pdbx_seq_one_letter_code
_entity_poly.pdbx_strand_id
1 'polypeptide(L)'
;MKMMDANEIISFIQNSEKKTPVQVHIKGELEGIDFGANTKSFITGNVGVLFGEWKDIQAAIQANEAKIEDFVVENDRRNSAIPLLDMKNIHARIEPGAIIRDQVEIGNNAVIMMGASINIGAVIGEGTMIDMNVVVGGRGTIGKNCHIGAGSVIAGVIEPPSATPVIIEDDVVVGANAVILEGVRVGKGSVVAAGAIVIEDVPENVVVAGTPARIIKTIDEKTKSKTEIKQELRQLNAE
;
A
#
# COMPACT_ATOMS: atom_id res chain seq x y z
N MET A 1 -5.23 3.18 -16.53
CA MET A 1 -4.73 4.48 -16.01
C MET A 1 -3.27 4.58 -16.37
N LYS A 2 -2.71 5.74 -16.69
CA LYS A 2 -1.29 5.87 -17.04
C LYS A 2 -0.48 5.83 -15.74
N MET A 3 0.48 4.92 -15.65
CA MET A 3 1.41 4.82 -14.53
C MET A 3 2.13 6.15 -14.31
N MET A 4 2.13 6.67 -13.08
CA MET A 4 2.83 7.90 -12.73
C MET A 4 4.34 7.70 -12.83
N ASP A 5 5.04 8.64 -13.47
CA ASP A 5 6.49 8.67 -13.41
C ASP A 5 6.99 9.27 -12.07
N ALA A 6 8.30 9.19 -11.83
CA ALA A 6 8.87 9.65 -10.57
C ALA A 6 8.69 11.16 -10.35
N ASN A 7 8.79 11.98 -11.40
CA ASN A 7 8.62 13.43 -11.29
C ASN A 7 7.16 13.78 -11.02
N GLU A 8 6.22 13.05 -11.64
CA GLU A 8 4.78 13.19 -11.36
C GLU A 8 4.48 12.88 -9.88
N ILE A 9 5.06 11.82 -9.33
CA ILE A 9 4.91 11.45 -7.90
C ILE A 9 5.55 12.50 -6.99
N ILE A 10 6.76 12.95 -7.29
CA ILE A 10 7.45 14.00 -6.50
C ILE A 10 6.61 15.28 -6.50
N SER A 11 6.14 15.70 -7.67
CA SER A 11 5.27 16.88 -7.80
C SER A 11 3.96 16.71 -7.03
N PHE A 12 3.33 15.54 -7.10
CA PHE A 12 2.13 15.22 -6.35
C PHE A 12 2.36 15.33 -4.83
N ILE A 13 3.44 14.74 -4.30
CA ILE A 13 3.78 14.81 -2.88
C ILE A 13 4.10 16.25 -2.46
N GLN A 14 4.87 16.97 -3.26
CA GLN A 14 5.28 18.34 -2.96
C GLN A 14 4.08 19.29 -2.88
N ASN A 15 3.17 19.19 -3.82
CA ASN A 15 2.03 20.09 -3.96
C ASN A 15 0.80 19.65 -3.14
N SER A 16 0.79 18.43 -2.62
CA SER A 16 -0.31 17.96 -1.76
C SER A 16 -0.32 18.70 -0.43
N GLU A 17 -1.50 19.12 -0.01
CA GLU A 17 -1.70 19.70 1.32
C GLU A 17 -1.40 18.65 2.41
N LYS A 18 -0.57 19.03 3.39
CA LYS A 18 -0.24 18.18 4.53
C LYS A 18 -1.37 18.26 5.55
N LYS A 19 -2.04 17.13 5.81
CA LYS A 19 -3.27 17.04 6.61
C LYS A 19 -3.09 16.23 7.88
N THR A 20 -3.80 16.66 8.92
CA THR A 20 -3.94 15.94 10.19
C THR A 20 -5.44 15.75 10.45
N PRO A 21 -6.11 14.85 9.70
CA PRO A 21 -7.52 14.60 9.90
C PRO A 21 -7.76 13.97 11.26
N VAL A 22 -8.85 14.38 11.89
CA VAL A 22 -9.28 13.89 13.20
C VAL A 22 -10.77 13.53 13.18
N GLN A 23 -11.12 12.61 14.06
CA GLN A 23 -12.48 12.40 14.54
C GLN A 23 -12.56 12.90 15.98
N VAL A 24 -13.54 13.76 16.29
CA VAL A 24 -13.71 14.32 17.63
C VAL A 24 -15.10 13.97 18.13
N HIS A 25 -15.16 13.28 19.27
CA HIS A 25 -16.36 13.12 20.06
C HIS A 25 -16.42 14.31 21.02
N ILE A 26 -17.50 15.06 21.02
CA ILE A 26 -17.61 16.33 21.75
C ILE A 26 -18.92 16.42 22.50
N LYS A 27 -18.88 17.05 23.68
CA LYS A 27 -20.04 17.29 24.55
C LYS A 27 -20.05 18.74 25.03
N GLY A 28 -21.21 19.37 25.07
CA GLY A 28 -21.41 20.73 25.57
C GLY A 28 -22.61 21.43 24.94
N GLU A 29 -22.65 22.76 25.04
CA GLU A 29 -23.66 23.59 24.37
C GLU A 29 -23.24 23.84 22.92
N LEU A 30 -23.50 22.85 22.05
CA LEU A 30 -22.94 22.82 20.70
C LEU A 30 -23.76 23.59 19.66
N GLU A 31 -24.98 24.02 20.01
CA GLU A 31 -25.86 24.74 19.08
C GLU A 31 -25.24 26.08 18.64
N GLY A 32 -25.20 26.29 17.33
CA GLY A 32 -24.66 27.54 16.73
C GLY A 32 -23.14 27.66 16.74
N ILE A 33 -22.38 26.64 17.17
CA ILE A 33 -20.93 26.63 17.03
C ILE A 33 -20.56 26.32 15.55
N ASP A 34 -19.76 27.22 14.95
CA ASP A 34 -19.12 26.97 13.64
C ASP A 34 -17.81 26.23 13.85
N PHE A 35 -17.75 24.97 13.41
CA PHE A 35 -16.55 24.14 13.47
C PHE A 35 -15.68 24.23 12.18
N GLY A 36 -15.98 25.21 11.31
CA GLY A 36 -15.25 25.45 10.07
C GLY A 36 -15.89 24.75 8.85
N ALA A 37 -15.75 25.41 7.69
CA ALA A 37 -16.40 24.99 6.45
C ALA A 37 -16.02 23.59 5.94
N ASN A 38 -14.83 23.09 6.33
CA ASN A 38 -14.34 21.78 5.93
C ASN A 38 -14.58 20.68 7.00
N THR A 39 -15.29 21.02 8.08
CA THR A 39 -15.64 20.07 9.14
C THR A 39 -17.05 19.51 8.90
N LYS A 40 -17.15 18.18 8.87
CA LYS A 40 -18.45 17.50 8.94
C LYS A 40 -18.84 17.32 10.39
N SER A 41 -19.98 17.88 10.80
CA SER A 41 -20.49 17.78 12.16
C SER A 41 -21.81 17.00 12.19
N PHE A 42 -21.90 16.06 13.11
CA PHE A 42 -23.12 15.31 13.43
C PHE A 42 -23.46 15.61 14.88
N ILE A 43 -24.39 16.56 15.10
CA ILE A 43 -24.73 17.09 16.44
C ILE A 43 -26.18 16.75 16.76
N THR A 44 -26.43 16.25 17.97
CA THR A 44 -27.77 16.00 18.52
C THR A 44 -27.78 16.42 19.97
N GLY A 45 -28.56 17.47 20.27
CA GLY A 45 -28.60 18.04 21.63
C GLY A 45 -27.21 18.53 22.08
N ASN A 46 -26.72 17.98 23.19
CA ASN A 46 -25.44 18.39 23.78
C ASN A 46 -24.25 17.48 23.42
N VAL A 47 -24.41 16.56 22.47
CA VAL A 47 -23.34 15.66 22.02
C VAL A 47 -23.17 15.72 20.51
N GLY A 48 -21.94 15.46 20.02
CA GLY A 48 -21.67 15.44 18.60
C GLY A 48 -20.42 14.65 18.24
N VAL A 49 -20.31 14.35 16.93
CA VAL A 49 -19.12 13.80 16.31
C VAL A 49 -18.69 14.71 15.16
N LEU A 50 -17.42 15.09 15.14
CA LEU A 50 -16.85 15.98 14.15
C LEU A 50 -15.78 15.21 13.35
N PHE A 51 -15.71 15.46 12.03
CA PHE A 51 -14.67 14.95 11.15
C PHE A 51 -14.06 16.11 10.38
N GLY A 52 -12.76 16.36 10.51
CA GLY A 52 -12.11 17.48 9.83
C GLY A 52 -10.63 17.59 10.12
N GLU A 53 -10.05 18.71 9.72
CA GLU A 53 -8.66 19.04 10.03
C GLU A 53 -8.51 19.50 11.47
N TRP A 54 -7.47 18.99 12.15
CA TRP A 54 -7.22 19.32 13.55
C TRP A 54 -7.07 20.82 13.79
N LYS A 55 -6.37 21.54 12.90
CA LYS A 55 -6.17 22.99 13.02
C LYS A 55 -7.49 23.77 13.10
N ASP A 56 -8.49 23.36 12.29
CA ASP A 56 -9.78 24.05 12.21
C ASP A 56 -10.66 23.71 13.43
N ILE A 57 -10.74 22.43 13.75
CA ILE A 57 -11.53 21.95 14.90
C ILE A 57 -10.92 22.45 16.23
N GLN A 58 -9.60 22.43 16.39
CA GLN A 58 -8.92 22.96 17.57
C GLN A 58 -9.22 24.45 17.77
N ALA A 59 -9.16 25.23 16.71
CA ALA A 59 -9.47 26.65 16.79
C ALA A 59 -10.92 26.91 17.22
N ALA A 60 -11.88 26.12 16.68
CA ALA A 60 -13.29 26.23 17.06
C ALA A 60 -13.53 25.81 18.53
N ILE A 61 -12.88 24.74 19.00
CA ILE A 61 -12.94 24.31 20.41
C ILE A 61 -12.41 25.41 21.33
N GLN A 62 -11.25 25.98 21.02
CA GLN A 62 -10.63 27.05 21.82
C GLN A 62 -11.51 28.32 21.84
N ALA A 63 -12.09 28.69 20.70
CA ALA A 63 -12.98 29.85 20.62
C ALA A 63 -14.29 29.69 21.41
N ASN A 64 -14.69 28.45 21.71
CA ASN A 64 -15.95 28.13 22.41
C ASN A 64 -15.73 27.35 23.71
N GLU A 65 -14.57 27.46 24.34
CA GLU A 65 -14.16 26.70 25.52
C GLU A 65 -15.22 26.71 26.64
N ALA A 66 -15.88 27.84 26.89
CA ALA A 66 -16.90 28.00 27.92
C ALA A 66 -18.19 27.17 27.63
N LYS A 67 -18.42 26.76 26.39
CA LYS A 67 -19.57 25.96 25.96
C LYS A 67 -19.28 24.46 25.87
N ILE A 68 -18.02 24.09 25.85
CA ILE A 68 -17.57 22.71 25.66
C ILE A 68 -17.26 22.11 27.03
N GLU A 69 -18.01 21.05 27.38
CA GLU A 69 -17.81 20.34 28.65
C GLU A 69 -16.64 19.37 28.57
N ASP A 70 -16.55 18.60 27.45
CA ASP A 70 -15.56 17.54 27.28
C ASP A 70 -15.43 17.16 25.80
N PHE A 71 -14.26 16.63 25.42
CA PHE A 71 -14.05 16.07 24.09
C PHE A 71 -12.92 15.03 24.06
N VAL A 72 -13.01 14.08 23.13
CA VAL A 72 -11.99 13.07 22.84
C VAL A 72 -11.62 13.16 21.36
N VAL A 73 -10.31 13.21 21.09
CA VAL A 73 -9.78 13.30 19.72
C VAL A 73 -9.15 11.96 19.34
N GLU A 74 -9.56 11.42 18.21
CA GLU A 74 -8.94 10.27 17.56
C GLU A 74 -8.27 10.69 16.26
N ASN A 75 -7.02 10.25 16.05
CA ASN A 75 -6.32 10.45 14.79
C ASN A 75 -5.34 9.32 14.53
N ASP A 76 -5.04 9.06 13.27
CA ASP A 76 -4.14 7.99 12.82
C ASP A 76 -2.92 8.51 12.05
N ARG A 77 -2.89 9.82 11.77
CA ARG A 77 -1.81 10.45 10.98
C ARG A 77 -1.62 11.92 11.32
N ARG A 78 -0.42 12.43 11.04
CA ARG A 78 -0.09 13.85 11.20
C ARG A 78 0.69 14.35 9.99
N ASN A 79 0.31 15.52 9.46
CA ASN A 79 0.97 16.16 8.32
C ASN A 79 1.16 15.19 7.12
N SER A 80 0.18 14.32 6.90
CA SER A 80 0.22 13.37 5.79
C SER A 80 -0.14 14.06 4.47
N ALA A 81 0.69 13.85 3.44
CA ALA A 81 0.46 14.41 2.11
C ALA A 81 -0.40 13.51 1.23
N ILE A 82 -0.32 12.18 1.45
CA ILE A 82 -0.94 11.18 0.57
C ILE A 82 -1.92 10.36 1.41
N PRO A 83 -3.21 10.34 1.06
CA PRO A 83 -4.19 9.50 1.73
C PRO A 83 -3.91 8.02 1.48
N LEU A 84 -4.63 7.16 2.19
CA LEU A 84 -4.72 5.74 1.84
C LEU A 84 -5.66 5.57 0.63
N LEU A 85 -5.44 4.47 -0.09
CA LEU A 85 -6.26 4.07 -1.22
C LEU A 85 -7.72 3.83 -0.77
N ASP A 86 -8.68 4.33 -1.52
CA ASP A 86 -10.09 3.98 -1.34
C ASP A 86 -10.34 2.55 -1.85
N MET A 87 -10.45 1.61 -0.93
CA MET A 87 -10.53 0.18 -1.23
C MET A 87 -11.96 -0.33 -1.47
N LYS A 88 -13.00 0.50 -1.26
CA LYS A 88 -14.40 0.04 -1.26
C LYS A 88 -14.88 -0.62 -2.56
N ASN A 89 -14.29 -0.22 -3.69
CA ASN A 89 -14.70 -0.68 -5.02
C ASN A 89 -13.58 -1.45 -5.76
N ILE A 90 -12.60 -1.98 -5.04
CA ILE A 90 -11.51 -2.75 -5.62
C ILE A 90 -11.90 -4.23 -5.63
N HIS A 91 -11.87 -4.86 -6.79
CA HIS A 91 -12.21 -6.27 -6.96
C HIS A 91 -11.00 -7.17 -6.59
N ALA A 92 -10.60 -7.11 -5.32
CA ALA A 92 -9.48 -7.86 -4.75
C ALA A 92 -9.78 -8.19 -3.28
N ARG A 93 -9.09 -9.20 -2.73
CA ARG A 93 -9.13 -9.51 -1.30
C ARG A 93 -8.03 -8.76 -0.59
N ILE A 94 -8.39 -7.82 0.26
CA ILE A 94 -7.46 -6.98 1.03
C ILE A 94 -7.73 -7.22 2.51
N GLU A 95 -6.77 -7.81 3.20
CA GLU A 95 -6.90 -8.18 4.59
C GLU A 95 -6.71 -6.98 5.53
N PRO A 96 -7.31 -7.00 6.74
CA PRO A 96 -7.12 -5.95 7.73
C PRO A 96 -5.64 -5.71 8.06
N GLY A 97 -5.27 -4.44 8.22
CA GLY A 97 -3.90 -4.03 8.54
C GLY A 97 -2.95 -3.89 7.34
N ALA A 98 -3.42 -4.13 6.11
CA ALA A 98 -2.69 -3.72 4.92
C ALA A 98 -2.70 -2.19 4.79
N ILE A 99 -1.53 -1.59 4.52
CA ILE A 99 -1.36 -0.14 4.36
C ILE A 99 -1.05 0.13 2.89
N ILE A 100 -2.02 0.67 2.17
CA ILE A 100 -1.92 0.93 0.73
C ILE A 100 -2.12 2.42 0.50
N ARG A 101 -1.14 3.08 -0.13
CA ARG A 101 -1.24 4.50 -0.44
C ARG A 101 -2.09 4.76 -1.68
N ASP A 102 -2.64 5.95 -1.77
CA ASP A 102 -3.33 6.41 -2.99
C ASP A 102 -2.43 6.29 -4.23
N GLN A 103 -3.02 6.21 -5.41
CA GLN A 103 -2.35 6.00 -6.69
C GLN A 103 -1.62 4.64 -6.81
N VAL A 104 -2.01 3.63 -6.03
CA VAL A 104 -1.64 2.23 -6.24
C VAL A 104 -2.68 1.57 -7.12
N GLU A 105 -2.24 0.81 -8.11
CA GLU A 105 -3.12 0.00 -8.97
C GLU A 105 -3.13 -1.45 -8.48
N ILE A 106 -4.33 -2.00 -8.29
CA ILE A 106 -4.52 -3.40 -7.86
C ILE A 106 -5.42 -4.10 -8.88
N GLY A 107 -4.89 -5.15 -9.49
CA GLY A 107 -5.61 -5.96 -10.46
C GLY A 107 -6.67 -6.86 -9.81
N ASN A 108 -7.62 -7.31 -10.63
CA ASN A 108 -8.71 -8.18 -10.17
C ASN A 108 -8.18 -9.47 -9.54
N ASN A 109 -8.88 -9.97 -8.54
CA ASN A 109 -8.55 -11.21 -7.83
C ASN A 109 -7.15 -11.20 -7.18
N ALA A 110 -6.51 -10.04 -7.04
CA ALA A 110 -5.30 -9.92 -6.24
C ALA A 110 -5.61 -10.17 -4.76
N VAL A 111 -4.62 -10.61 -4.02
CA VAL A 111 -4.72 -10.86 -2.57
C VAL A 111 -3.64 -10.07 -1.86
N ILE A 112 -4.04 -9.18 -0.98
CA ILE A 112 -3.12 -8.38 -0.16
C ILE A 112 -3.31 -8.80 1.29
N MET A 113 -2.28 -9.40 1.87
CA MET A 113 -2.32 -9.95 3.22
C MET A 113 -2.01 -8.89 4.28
N MET A 114 -2.25 -9.24 5.55
CA MET A 114 -2.08 -8.38 6.72
C MET A 114 -0.66 -7.83 6.82
N GLY A 115 -0.55 -6.55 7.16
CA GLY A 115 0.74 -5.87 7.35
C GLY A 115 1.50 -5.53 6.07
N ALA A 116 0.99 -5.89 4.89
CA ALA A 116 1.60 -5.46 3.64
C ALA A 116 1.58 -3.93 3.53
N SER A 117 2.70 -3.34 3.10
CA SER A 117 2.86 -1.90 2.90
C SER A 117 3.17 -1.60 1.44
N ILE A 118 2.23 -0.94 0.74
CA ILE A 118 2.34 -0.67 -0.70
C ILE A 118 2.37 0.84 -0.93
N ASN A 119 3.46 1.32 -1.52
CA ASN A 119 3.69 2.74 -1.70
C ASN A 119 3.13 3.25 -3.04
N ILE A 120 2.97 4.58 -3.13
CA ILE A 120 2.42 5.31 -4.27
C ILE A 120 3.05 4.89 -5.62
N GLY A 121 2.22 4.75 -6.63
CA GLY A 121 2.63 4.40 -7.99
C GLY A 121 3.02 2.94 -8.20
N ALA A 122 2.88 2.09 -7.16
CA ALA A 122 3.06 0.65 -7.33
C ALA A 122 1.89 0.03 -8.11
N VAL A 123 2.19 -1.04 -8.85
CA VAL A 123 1.21 -1.80 -9.64
C VAL A 123 1.26 -3.26 -9.23
N ILE A 124 0.11 -3.81 -8.86
CA ILE A 124 -0.08 -5.22 -8.52
C ILE A 124 -0.97 -5.86 -9.57
N GLY A 125 -0.44 -6.83 -10.29
CA GLY A 125 -1.15 -7.52 -11.37
C GLY A 125 -2.28 -8.44 -10.88
N GLU A 126 -3.16 -8.78 -11.80
CA GLU A 126 -4.30 -9.67 -11.60
C GLU A 126 -3.88 -11.02 -11.01
N GLY A 127 -4.63 -11.53 -10.03
CA GLY A 127 -4.37 -12.82 -9.39
C GLY A 127 -3.07 -12.91 -8.59
N THR A 128 -2.37 -11.80 -8.38
CA THR A 128 -1.12 -11.78 -7.61
C THR A 128 -1.39 -11.73 -6.13
N MET A 129 -0.63 -12.51 -5.36
CA MET A 129 -0.66 -12.48 -3.90
C MET A 129 0.55 -11.72 -3.36
N ILE A 130 0.27 -10.72 -2.54
CA ILE A 130 1.22 -9.99 -1.71
C ILE A 130 1.04 -10.52 -0.29
N ASP A 131 1.97 -11.33 0.18
CA ASP A 131 1.85 -12.03 1.46
C ASP A 131 2.14 -11.10 2.66
N MET A 132 2.06 -11.63 3.88
CA MET A 132 2.13 -10.86 5.13
C MET A 132 3.43 -10.06 5.23
N ASN A 133 3.30 -8.80 5.67
CA ASN A 133 4.43 -7.88 5.93
C ASN A 133 5.34 -7.62 4.72
N VAL A 134 4.87 -7.85 3.50
CA VAL A 134 5.61 -7.49 2.29
C VAL A 134 5.66 -5.98 2.14
N VAL A 135 6.80 -5.45 1.74
CA VAL A 135 6.96 -4.04 1.37
C VAL A 135 7.10 -3.92 -0.14
N VAL A 136 6.20 -3.17 -0.77
CA VAL A 136 6.32 -2.76 -2.17
C VAL A 136 6.60 -1.27 -2.21
N GLY A 137 7.81 -0.93 -2.61
CA GLY A 137 8.26 0.45 -2.74
C GLY A 137 7.57 1.20 -3.87
N GLY A 138 7.76 2.51 -3.89
CA GLY A 138 7.13 3.36 -4.92
C GLY A 138 7.49 2.93 -6.34
N ARG A 139 6.50 2.91 -7.24
CA ARG A 139 6.64 2.49 -8.65
C ARG A 139 6.99 1.02 -8.88
N GLY A 140 7.15 0.20 -7.84
CA GLY A 140 7.38 -1.23 -8.01
C GLY A 140 6.24 -1.86 -8.81
N THR A 141 6.56 -2.59 -9.86
CA THR A 141 5.59 -3.25 -10.74
C THR A 141 5.67 -4.76 -10.57
N ILE A 142 4.56 -5.38 -10.23
CA ILE A 142 4.44 -6.83 -10.07
C ILE A 142 3.39 -7.32 -11.06
N GLY A 143 3.77 -8.25 -11.90
CA GLY A 143 2.94 -8.84 -12.94
C GLY A 143 1.79 -9.69 -12.40
N LYS A 144 1.15 -10.43 -13.30
CA LYS A 144 0.01 -11.29 -12.99
C LYS A 144 0.43 -12.62 -12.39
N ASN A 145 -0.46 -13.21 -11.61
CA ASN A 145 -0.30 -14.55 -11.04
C ASN A 145 1.02 -14.75 -10.29
N CYS A 146 1.55 -13.68 -9.69
CA CYS A 146 2.74 -13.78 -8.86
C CYS A 146 2.40 -14.19 -7.42
N HIS A 147 3.41 -14.70 -6.72
CA HIS A 147 3.36 -14.86 -5.27
C HIS A 147 4.59 -14.18 -4.67
N ILE A 148 4.37 -13.13 -3.89
CA ILE A 148 5.42 -12.41 -3.17
C ILE A 148 5.34 -12.84 -1.72
N GLY A 149 6.29 -13.68 -1.31
CA GLY A 149 6.31 -14.34 -0.01
C GLY A 149 6.52 -13.38 1.15
N ALA A 150 6.04 -13.80 2.32
CA ALA A 150 5.98 -12.98 3.54
C ALA A 150 7.32 -12.31 3.88
N GLY A 151 7.25 -11.04 4.30
CA GLY A 151 8.40 -10.24 4.70
C GLY A 151 9.35 -9.84 3.57
N SER A 152 9.02 -10.14 2.31
CA SER A 152 9.85 -9.72 1.18
C SER A 152 9.81 -8.22 0.95
N VAL A 153 10.89 -7.68 0.38
CA VAL A 153 11.02 -6.26 0.04
C VAL A 153 11.25 -6.13 -1.47
N ILE A 154 10.30 -5.48 -2.12
CA ILE A 154 10.42 -5.02 -3.49
C ILE A 154 10.81 -3.54 -3.41
N ALA A 155 12.08 -3.24 -3.67
CA ALA A 155 12.60 -1.91 -3.49
C ALA A 155 11.89 -0.91 -4.40
N GLY A 156 11.63 0.27 -3.86
CA GLY A 156 11.01 1.35 -4.60
C GLY A 156 12.03 2.40 -5.00
N VAL A 157 11.71 3.10 -6.06
CA VAL A 157 12.52 4.23 -6.52
C VAL A 157 11.65 5.43 -6.83
N ILE A 158 11.82 6.48 -6.01
CA ILE A 158 11.32 7.82 -6.28
C ILE A 158 12.51 8.78 -6.43
N GLU A 159 13.58 8.56 -5.68
CA GLU A 159 14.83 9.32 -5.72
C GLU A 159 16.02 8.40 -5.99
N PRO A 160 16.84 8.69 -7.02
CA PRO A 160 16.65 9.75 -8.01
C PRO A 160 15.57 9.42 -9.06
N PRO A 161 14.89 10.45 -9.64
CA PRO A 161 13.81 10.23 -10.60
C PRO A 161 14.21 9.43 -11.84
N SER A 162 15.50 9.46 -12.18
CA SER A 162 16.09 8.73 -13.31
C SER A 162 16.25 7.23 -13.06
N ALA A 163 16.17 6.78 -11.80
CA ALA A 163 16.38 5.37 -11.49
C ALA A 163 15.18 4.51 -11.93
N THR A 164 15.48 3.30 -12.39
CA THR A 164 14.50 2.34 -12.88
C THR A 164 13.81 1.64 -11.68
N PRO A 165 12.47 1.52 -11.65
CA PRO A 165 11.79 0.75 -10.63
C PRO A 165 12.03 -0.75 -10.80
N VAL A 166 11.78 -1.52 -9.74
CA VAL A 166 11.72 -2.99 -9.83
C VAL A 166 10.55 -3.40 -10.72
N ILE A 167 10.81 -4.37 -11.59
CA ILE A 167 9.80 -5.02 -12.42
C ILE A 167 9.85 -6.52 -12.15
N ILE A 168 8.77 -7.06 -11.63
CA ILE A 168 8.53 -8.50 -11.51
C ILE A 168 7.55 -8.88 -12.59
N GLU A 169 7.94 -9.76 -13.50
CA GLU A 169 7.08 -10.21 -14.59
C GLU A 169 6.04 -11.24 -14.10
N ASP A 170 5.19 -11.73 -15.03
CA ASP A 170 4.12 -12.65 -14.68
C ASP A 170 4.64 -14.01 -14.18
N ASP A 171 3.82 -14.71 -13.41
CA ASP A 171 4.05 -16.07 -12.93
C ASP A 171 5.31 -16.26 -12.06
N VAL A 172 5.82 -15.17 -11.45
CA VAL A 172 7.01 -15.20 -10.60
C VAL A 172 6.64 -15.56 -9.16
N VAL A 173 7.49 -16.40 -8.55
CA VAL A 173 7.40 -16.70 -7.11
C VAL A 173 8.62 -16.13 -6.39
N VAL A 174 8.37 -15.26 -5.44
CA VAL A 174 9.37 -14.70 -4.53
C VAL A 174 9.22 -15.35 -3.17
N GLY A 175 10.24 -16.02 -2.70
CA GLY A 175 10.28 -16.67 -1.39
C GLY A 175 10.32 -15.65 -0.25
N ALA A 176 9.89 -16.08 0.94
CA ALA A 176 9.83 -15.21 2.12
C ALA A 176 11.17 -14.53 2.43
N ASN A 177 11.10 -13.28 2.92
CA ASN A 177 12.23 -12.43 3.30
C ASN A 177 13.29 -12.20 2.18
N ALA A 178 12.91 -12.38 0.92
CA ALA A 178 13.78 -11.99 -0.17
C ALA A 178 13.76 -10.47 -0.36
N VAL A 179 14.88 -9.92 -0.84
CA VAL A 179 15.00 -8.50 -1.16
C VAL A 179 15.38 -8.34 -2.64
N ILE A 180 14.61 -7.58 -3.37
CA ILE A 180 14.87 -7.24 -4.77
C ILE A 180 15.18 -5.75 -4.85
N LEU A 181 16.42 -5.42 -5.24
CA LEU A 181 16.89 -4.04 -5.28
C LEU A 181 16.34 -3.28 -6.48
N GLU A 182 16.37 -1.96 -6.35
CA GLU A 182 15.95 -1.04 -7.42
C GLU A 182 16.68 -1.33 -8.74
N GLY A 183 15.99 -1.11 -9.84
CA GLY A 183 16.50 -1.36 -11.19
C GLY A 183 16.40 -2.80 -11.68
N VAL A 184 16.19 -3.75 -10.78
CA VAL A 184 16.16 -5.18 -11.11
C VAL A 184 14.86 -5.55 -11.82
N ARG A 185 15.01 -6.36 -12.87
CA ARG A 185 13.92 -7.07 -13.55
C ARG A 185 13.99 -8.55 -13.24
N VAL A 186 12.90 -9.12 -12.74
CA VAL A 186 12.76 -10.56 -12.53
C VAL A 186 11.90 -11.13 -13.66
N GLY A 187 12.51 -11.97 -14.49
CA GLY A 187 11.88 -12.54 -15.68
C GLY A 187 10.77 -13.54 -15.36
N LYS A 188 9.85 -13.66 -16.31
CA LYS A 188 8.64 -14.46 -16.22
C LYS A 188 8.90 -15.90 -15.76
N GLY A 189 8.03 -16.41 -14.89
CA GLY A 189 8.07 -17.79 -14.41
C GLY A 189 9.27 -18.15 -13.54
N SER A 190 10.10 -17.14 -13.14
CA SER A 190 11.27 -17.41 -12.31
C SER A 190 10.92 -17.49 -10.83
N VAL A 191 11.82 -18.12 -10.08
CA VAL A 191 11.70 -18.29 -8.63
C VAL A 191 12.88 -17.63 -7.94
N VAL A 192 12.59 -16.70 -7.05
CA VAL A 192 13.57 -16.14 -6.10
C VAL A 192 13.44 -16.91 -4.80
N ALA A 193 14.50 -17.58 -4.38
CA ALA A 193 14.49 -18.36 -3.14
C ALA A 193 14.35 -17.47 -1.90
N ALA A 194 13.80 -18.03 -0.82
CA ALA A 194 13.66 -17.32 0.45
C ALA A 194 15.01 -16.78 0.95
N GLY A 195 14.99 -15.54 1.49
CA GLY A 195 16.16 -14.86 2.02
C GLY A 195 17.19 -14.41 0.96
N ALA A 196 16.90 -14.54 -0.34
CA ALA A 196 17.81 -14.10 -1.39
C ALA A 196 17.84 -12.57 -1.50
N ILE A 197 19.03 -12.02 -1.82
CA ILE A 197 19.18 -10.59 -2.16
C ILE A 197 19.54 -10.48 -3.64
N VAL A 198 18.57 -10.02 -4.43
CA VAL A 198 18.67 -9.91 -5.89
C VAL A 198 19.16 -8.51 -6.24
N ILE A 199 20.34 -8.44 -6.84
CA ILE A 199 21.03 -7.18 -7.20
C ILE A 199 21.23 -7.03 -8.71
N GLU A 200 20.89 -8.05 -9.49
CA GLU A 200 21.03 -8.10 -10.94
C GLU A 200 19.77 -8.71 -11.56
N ASP A 201 19.51 -8.41 -12.83
CA ASP A 201 18.38 -8.97 -13.55
C ASP A 201 18.37 -10.49 -13.53
N VAL A 202 17.19 -11.05 -13.37
CA VAL A 202 16.93 -12.49 -13.34
C VAL A 202 16.29 -12.89 -14.67
N PRO A 203 16.92 -13.79 -15.45
CA PRO A 203 16.30 -14.31 -16.67
C PRO A 203 15.00 -15.06 -16.40
N GLU A 204 14.21 -15.32 -17.44
CA GLU A 204 13.00 -16.12 -17.36
C GLU A 204 13.27 -17.58 -16.97
N ASN A 205 12.33 -18.20 -16.28
CA ASN A 205 12.31 -19.63 -15.99
C ASN A 205 13.56 -20.19 -15.30
N VAL A 206 14.17 -19.39 -14.39
CA VAL A 206 15.29 -19.81 -13.56
C VAL A 206 14.98 -19.73 -12.07
N VAL A 207 15.76 -20.41 -11.27
CA VAL A 207 15.78 -20.27 -9.81
C VAL A 207 17.05 -19.53 -9.41
N VAL A 208 16.88 -18.43 -8.67
CA VAL A 208 18.00 -17.70 -8.04
C VAL A 208 17.97 -17.82 -6.53
N ALA A 209 19.13 -17.88 -5.90
CA ALA A 209 19.27 -17.99 -4.46
C ALA A 209 20.57 -17.36 -3.95
N GLY A 210 20.60 -17.02 -2.67
CA GLY A 210 21.79 -16.54 -1.97
C GLY A 210 21.88 -15.02 -1.83
N THR A 211 23.00 -14.59 -1.23
CA THR A 211 23.32 -13.17 -0.98
C THR A 211 24.78 -12.93 -1.38
N PRO A 212 25.01 -12.28 -2.53
CA PRO A 212 24.02 -11.90 -3.55
C PRO A 212 23.41 -13.11 -4.28
N ALA A 213 22.22 -12.99 -4.78
CA ALA A 213 21.52 -14.05 -5.48
C ALA A 213 22.25 -14.45 -6.78
N ARG A 214 22.28 -15.76 -7.06
CA ARG A 214 22.86 -16.32 -8.29
C ARG A 214 21.92 -17.38 -8.84
N ILE A 215 21.95 -17.57 -10.15
CA ILE A 215 21.21 -18.64 -10.81
C ILE A 215 21.75 -19.98 -10.31
N ILE A 216 20.88 -20.80 -9.72
CA ILE A 216 21.23 -22.12 -9.23
C ILE A 216 20.74 -23.25 -10.12
N LYS A 217 19.69 -23.02 -10.91
CA LYS A 217 19.17 -23.95 -11.91
C LYS A 217 18.09 -23.30 -12.79
N THR A 218 17.74 -23.94 -13.88
CA THR A 218 16.52 -23.70 -14.62
C THR A 218 15.31 -24.36 -13.92
N ILE A 219 14.10 -23.86 -14.21
CA ILE A 219 12.87 -24.42 -13.67
C ILE A 219 12.66 -25.84 -14.25
N ASP A 220 12.52 -26.82 -13.38
CA ASP A 220 12.17 -28.20 -13.67
C ASP A 220 10.79 -28.56 -13.12
N GLU A 221 10.26 -29.74 -13.50
CA GLU A 221 8.94 -30.19 -13.03
C GLU A 221 8.86 -30.31 -11.50
N LYS A 222 9.95 -30.65 -10.82
CA LYS A 222 10.02 -30.68 -9.37
C LYS A 222 9.89 -29.27 -8.75
N THR A 223 10.46 -28.27 -9.41
CA THR A 223 10.32 -26.88 -8.98
C THR A 223 8.92 -26.39 -9.20
N LYS A 224 8.34 -26.62 -10.40
CA LYS A 224 6.96 -26.24 -10.71
C LYS A 224 5.97 -26.81 -9.69
N SER A 225 6.08 -28.08 -9.33
CA SER A 225 5.20 -28.69 -8.33
C SER A 225 5.34 -28.10 -6.92
N LYS A 226 6.52 -27.57 -6.58
CA LYS A 226 6.78 -26.94 -5.26
C LYS A 226 6.40 -25.47 -5.20
N THR A 227 6.31 -24.82 -6.35
CA THR A 227 6.00 -23.39 -6.46
C THR A 227 4.65 -23.15 -7.15
N GLU A 228 3.83 -24.19 -7.22
CA GLU A 228 2.48 -24.13 -7.81
C GLU A 228 1.62 -23.10 -7.09
N ILE A 229 1.10 -22.18 -7.86
CA ILE A 229 0.18 -21.13 -7.38
C ILE A 229 -1.25 -21.69 -7.35
N LYS A 230 -1.84 -21.73 -6.18
CA LYS A 230 -3.22 -22.22 -5.99
C LYS A 230 -4.23 -21.11 -6.26
N GLN A 231 -4.95 -21.23 -7.35
CA GLN A 231 -5.94 -20.22 -7.77
C GLN A 231 -7.12 -20.12 -6.80
N GLU A 232 -7.44 -21.19 -6.09
CA GLU A 232 -8.51 -21.24 -5.10
C GLU A 232 -8.35 -20.22 -3.97
N LEU A 233 -7.09 -19.84 -3.65
CA LEU A 233 -6.80 -18.81 -2.65
C LEU A 233 -7.08 -17.38 -3.13
N ARG A 234 -7.33 -17.20 -4.42
CA ARG A 234 -7.53 -15.91 -5.11
C ARG A 234 -8.97 -15.69 -5.56
N GLN A 235 -9.82 -16.69 -5.37
CA GLN A 235 -11.23 -16.58 -5.72
C GLN A 235 -11.96 -15.71 -4.70
N LEU A 236 -12.67 -14.72 -5.18
CA LEU A 236 -13.63 -13.95 -4.40
C LEU A 236 -14.96 -14.70 -4.39
N ASN A 237 -15.78 -14.44 -3.38
CA ASN A 237 -17.14 -14.96 -3.37
C ASN A 237 -17.88 -14.51 -4.62
N ALA A 238 -18.67 -15.39 -5.22
CA ALA A 238 -19.58 -15.00 -6.29
C ALA A 238 -20.58 -13.96 -5.73
N GLU A 239 -20.68 -12.82 -6.40
CA GLU A 239 -21.73 -11.83 -6.13
C GLU A 239 -23.09 -12.35 -6.58
#